data_4394a0aaf5d69ecdb53e7758b9faf95a
#
_entry.id   4394a0aaf5d69ecdb53e7758b9faf95a
#
_cell.length_a   1.000
_cell.length_b   1.000
_cell.length_c   1.000
_cell.angle_alpha   90.00
_cell.angle_beta   90.00
_cell.angle_gamma   90.00
#
_symmetry.space_group_name_H-M   'P 1'
#
loop_
_entity.id
_entity.type
_entity.pdbx_description
1 polymer ?
#
loop_
_entity_poly.entity_id
_entity_poly.type
_entity_poly.pdbx_seq_one_letter_code
_entity_poly.pdbx_strand_id
1 'polypeptide(L)'
;AGEKLTVVGDGEQRRDFTHVSDVVHANYLAAVTDIKDEDYGEVYNVGNGTNYSVNQVARMVTCLDNRITYIPERTGEARETLAQNTLLRLIFGWRPTVDLEDWINGQTL
;
A
#
# COMPACT_ATOMS: atom_id res chain seq x y z
N ALA A 1 18.50 8.95 9.60
CA ALA A 1 19.21 9.58 8.95
C ALA A 1 19.14 11.07 8.84
N GLY A 2 18.84 12.01 8.64
CA GLY A 2 19.03 13.45 8.59
C GLY A 2 18.95 14.06 7.20
N GLU A 3 18.79 13.22 6.18
CA GLU A 3 18.63 13.70 4.82
C GLU A 3 17.20 14.17 4.55
N LYS A 4 17.06 15.10 3.61
CA LYS A 4 15.76 15.59 3.20
C LYS A 4 15.01 14.52 2.38
N LEU A 5 13.71 14.40 2.62
CA LEU A 5 12.83 13.57 1.80
C LEU A 5 12.44 14.35 0.54
N THR A 6 12.42 13.66 -0.58
CA THR A 6 12.02 14.24 -1.86
C THR A 6 10.61 13.76 -2.21
N VAL A 7 9.71 14.70 -2.47
CA VAL A 7 8.32 14.43 -2.85
C VAL A 7 8.09 14.92 -4.27
N VAL A 8 7.54 14.06 -5.13
CA VAL A 8 7.22 14.39 -6.52
C VAL A 8 5.87 15.10 -6.59
N GLY A 9 5.81 16.24 -7.28
CA GLY A 9 4.58 17.02 -7.42
C GLY A 9 4.15 17.67 -6.12
N ASP A 10 2.84 17.72 -5.88
CA ASP A 10 2.27 18.34 -4.66
C ASP A 10 2.20 17.39 -3.46
N GLY A 11 2.51 16.11 -3.66
CA GLY A 11 2.44 15.10 -2.61
C GLY A 11 1.04 14.67 -2.21
N GLU A 12 0.01 15.14 -2.90
CA GLU A 12 -1.39 14.78 -2.62
C GLU A 12 -1.83 13.50 -3.33
N GLN A 13 -0.99 12.95 -4.22
CA GLN A 13 -1.27 11.65 -4.82
C GLN A 13 -1.33 10.58 -3.72
N ARG A 14 -2.28 9.66 -3.88
CA ARG A 14 -2.55 8.64 -2.88
C ARG A 14 -2.18 7.26 -3.40
N ARG A 15 -1.69 6.42 -2.49
CA ARG A 15 -1.27 5.05 -2.82
C ARG A 15 -1.77 4.08 -1.77
N ASP A 16 -2.16 2.91 -2.23
CA ASP A 16 -2.45 1.77 -1.37
C ASP A 16 -1.12 1.05 -1.11
N PHE A 17 -0.60 1.22 0.10
CA PHE A 17 0.65 0.59 0.52
C PHE A 17 0.35 -0.75 1.15
N THR A 18 0.86 -1.82 0.56
CA THR A 18 0.63 -3.19 1.02
C THR A 18 1.95 -3.84 1.38
N HIS A 19 2.05 -4.37 2.60
CA HIS A 19 3.27 -5.05 3.03
C HIS A 19 3.46 -6.35 2.26
N VAL A 20 4.70 -6.67 1.94
CA VAL A 20 5.02 -7.89 1.16
C VAL A 20 4.52 -9.16 1.83
N SER A 21 4.51 -9.22 3.16
CA SER A 21 3.99 -10.39 3.89
C SER A 21 2.50 -10.63 3.64
N ASP A 22 1.73 -9.56 3.46
CA ASP A 22 0.31 -9.67 3.14
C ASP A 22 0.11 -10.19 1.71
N VAL A 23 0.97 -9.82 0.77
CA VAL A 23 0.94 -10.36 -0.59
C VAL A 23 1.34 -11.83 -0.60
N VAL A 24 2.39 -12.20 0.15
CA VAL A 24 2.82 -13.60 0.29
C VAL A 24 1.69 -14.45 0.88
N HIS A 25 0.99 -13.96 1.90
CA HIS A 25 -0.14 -14.66 2.49
C HIS A 25 -1.27 -14.89 1.48
N ALA A 26 -1.57 -13.90 0.65
CA ALA A 26 -2.57 -14.04 -0.41
C ALA A 26 -2.17 -15.14 -1.40
N ASN A 27 -0.91 -15.17 -1.83
CA ASN A 27 -0.41 -16.21 -2.73
C ASN A 27 -0.46 -17.60 -2.08
N TYR A 28 -0.12 -17.70 -0.80
CA TYR A 28 -0.22 -18.95 -0.06
C TYR A 28 -1.65 -19.46 -0.02
N LEU A 29 -2.61 -18.60 0.33
CA LEU A 29 -4.02 -18.96 0.37
C LEU A 29 -4.53 -19.39 -1.01
N ALA A 30 -4.09 -18.73 -2.08
CA ALA A 30 -4.44 -19.11 -3.44
C ALA A 30 -3.97 -20.52 -3.78
N ALA A 31 -2.84 -20.95 -3.22
CA ALA A 31 -2.28 -22.29 -3.47
C ALA A 31 -2.97 -23.40 -2.67
N VAL A 32 -3.45 -23.10 -1.46
CA VAL A 32 -3.91 -24.16 -0.52
C VAL A 32 -5.40 -24.15 -0.24
N THR A 33 -6.13 -23.10 -0.61
CA THR A 33 -7.56 -22.99 -0.32
C THR A 33 -8.37 -23.73 -1.40
N ASP A 34 -9.29 -24.60 -0.98
CA ASP A 34 -10.27 -25.20 -1.88
C ASP A 34 -11.33 -24.15 -2.22
N ILE A 35 -11.47 -23.88 -3.52
CA ILE A 35 -12.46 -22.92 -4.02
C ILE A 35 -13.38 -23.62 -5.01
N LYS A 36 -14.54 -23.01 -5.28
CA LYS A 36 -15.49 -23.52 -6.25
C LYS A 36 -14.94 -23.42 -7.67
N ASP A 37 -15.35 -24.32 -8.55
CA ASP A 37 -14.91 -24.32 -9.96
C ASP A 37 -15.15 -22.97 -10.64
N GLU A 38 -16.23 -22.29 -10.31
CA GLU A 38 -16.57 -20.96 -10.85
C GLU A 38 -15.59 -19.86 -10.46
N ASP A 39 -14.82 -20.07 -9.38
CA ASP A 39 -13.86 -19.08 -8.88
C ASP A 39 -12.46 -19.26 -9.45
N TYR A 40 -12.21 -20.36 -10.17
CA TYR A 40 -10.93 -20.56 -10.86
C TYR A 40 -10.80 -19.64 -12.07
N GLY A 41 -9.59 -19.12 -12.27
CA GLY A 41 -9.31 -18.26 -13.41
C GLY A 41 -9.77 -16.82 -13.24
N GLU A 42 -10.37 -16.47 -12.11
CA GLU A 42 -10.72 -15.08 -11.78
C GLU A 42 -9.51 -14.26 -11.37
N VAL A 43 -9.61 -12.96 -11.56
CA VAL A 43 -8.59 -11.99 -11.11
C VAL A 43 -8.97 -11.50 -9.72
N TYR A 44 -8.03 -11.61 -8.81
CA TYR A 44 -8.20 -11.15 -7.42
C TYR A 44 -7.22 -10.03 -7.13
N ASN A 45 -7.73 -8.84 -6.80
CA ASN A 45 -6.89 -7.71 -6.43
C ASN A 45 -6.39 -7.87 -5.00
N VAL A 46 -5.10 -7.59 -4.79
CA VAL A 46 -4.45 -7.66 -3.48
C VAL A 46 -4.04 -6.25 -3.07
N GLY A 47 -4.48 -5.82 -1.92
CA GLY A 47 -4.10 -4.53 -1.36
C GLY A 47 -4.81 -4.28 -0.04
N ASN A 48 -4.40 -3.24 0.69
CA ASN A 48 -4.97 -2.92 1.99
C ASN A 48 -6.44 -2.50 1.93
N GLY A 49 -6.85 -1.88 0.83
CA GLY A 49 -8.18 -1.30 0.74
C GLY A 49 -8.29 0.07 1.41
N THR A 50 -7.20 0.60 1.91
CA THR A 50 -7.05 1.98 2.39
C THR A 50 -5.78 2.57 1.78
N ASN A 51 -5.75 3.88 1.57
CA ASN A 51 -4.59 4.52 0.99
C ASN A 51 -4.14 5.73 1.81
N TYR A 52 -2.93 6.19 1.53
CA TYR A 52 -2.34 7.37 2.14
C TYR A 52 -1.77 8.28 1.06
N SER A 53 -1.84 9.59 1.27
CA SER A 53 -1.12 10.52 0.40
C SER A 53 0.38 10.45 0.66
N VAL A 54 1.17 10.82 -0.35
CA VAL A 54 2.63 10.87 -0.19
C VAL A 54 3.02 11.84 0.92
N ASN A 55 2.30 12.95 1.06
CA ASN A 55 2.53 13.89 2.16
C ASN A 55 2.28 13.25 3.53
N GLN A 56 1.23 12.44 3.68
CA GLN A 56 0.98 11.71 4.93
C GLN A 56 2.13 10.77 5.26
N VAL A 57 2.62 10.02 4.28
CA VAL A 57 3.73 9.09 4.47
C VAL A 57 5.01 9.84 4.84
N ALA A 58 5.28 10.96 4.17
CA ALA A 58 6.45 11.78 4.47
C ALA A 58 6.43 12.28 5.93
N ARG A 59 5.26 12.68 6.41
CA ARG A 59 5.10 13.12 7.81
C ARG A 59 5.17 11.97 8.82
N MET A 60 4.82 10.76 8.42
CA MET A 60 5.03 9.58 9.26
C MET A 60 6.51 9.26 9.44
N VAL A 61 7.31 9.50 8.40
CA VAL A 61 8.76 9.25 8.42
C VAL A 61 9.49 10.37 9.14
N THR A 62 9.10 11.62 8.91
CA THR A 62 9.69 12.79 9.59
C THR A 62 8.59 13.72 10.08
N CYS A 63 8.69 14.16 11.31
CA CYS A 63 7.77 15.16 11.87
C CYS A 63 8.18 16.60 11.53
N LEU A 64 9.23 16.78 10.72
CA LEU A 64 9.80 18.08 10.41
C LEU A 64 9.53 18.46 8.96
N ASP A 65 8.63 19.41 8.73
CA ASP A 65 8.29 19.88 7.37
C ASP A 65 9.51 20.41 6.61
N ASN A 66 10.49 21.01 7.28
CA ASN A 66 11.70 21.52 6.64
C ASN A 66 12.61 20.42 6.07
N ARG A 67 12.31 19.15 6.33
CA ARG A 67 13.03 18.00 5.76
C ARG A 67 12.34 17.44 4.52
N ILE A 68 11.30 18.08 4.03
CA ILE A 68 10.57 17.65 2.84
C ILE A 68 10.87 18.62 1.72
N THR A 69 11.34 18.11 0.59
CA THR A 69 11.61 18.89 -0.63
C THR A 69 10.72 18.38 -1.75
N TYR A 70 10.04 19.29 -2.43
CA TYR A 70 9.16 18.97 -3.55
C TYR A 70 9.89 19.16 -4.87
N ILE A 71 9.73 18.21 -5.79
CA ILE A 71 10.30 18.27 -7.14
C ILE A 71 9.17 18.21 -8.17
N PRO A 72 9.43 18.58 -9.45
CA PRO A 72 8.40 18.63 -10.47
C PRO A 72 7.67 17.29 -10.65
N GLU A 73 6.37 17.38 -10.95
CA GLU A 73 5.51 16.24 -11.22
C GLU A 73 5.98 15.46 -12.43
N ARG A 74 5.83 14.13 -12.38
CA ARG A 74 6.14 13.23 -13.49
C ARG A 74 4.90 13.00 -14.32
N THR A 75 5.08 13.00 -15.65
CA THR A 75 4.00 12.68 -16.59
C THR A 75 3.55 11.24 -16.43
N GLY A 76 2.25 11.00 -16.41
CA GLY A 76 1.67 9.65 -16.38
C GLY A 76 1.59 9.01 -14.99
N GLU A 77 1.98 9.72 -13.94
CA GLU A 77 1.83 9.21 -12.58
C GLU A 77 0.34 9.21 -12.17
N ALA A 78 -0.12 8.08 -11.64
CA ALA A 78 -1.50 7.96 -11.19
C ALA A 78 -1.75 8.87 -9.98
N ARG A 79 -2.91 9.53 -9.96
CA ARG A 79 -3.28 10.42 -8.85
C ARG A 79 -3.67 9.65 -7.60
N GLU A 80 -4.35 8.51 -7.79
CA GLU A 80 -4.77 7.67 -6.68
C GLU A 80 -4.75 6.19 -7.06
N THR A 81 -4.29 5.35 -6.15
CA THR A 81 -4.46 3.91 -6.23
C THR A 81 -5.15 3.42 -4.97
N LEU A 82 -6.08 2.49 -5.12
CA LEU A 82 -6.82 1.88 -4.03
C LEU A 82 -7.28 0.50 -4.46
N ALA A 83 -6.86 -0.53 -3.74
CA ALA A 83 -7.25 -1.89 -4.08
C ALA A 83 -8.70 -2.16 -3.68
N GLN A 84 -9.44 -2.80 -4.59
CA GLN A 84 -10.75 -3.38 -4.29
C GLN A 84 -10.52 -4.86 -3.99
N ASN A 85 -10.38 -5.19 -2.73
CA ASN A 85 -9.96 -6.52 -2.27
C ASN A 85 -11.13 -7.41 -1.82
N THR A 86 -12.37 -7.04 -2.12
CA THR A 86 -13.57 -7.73 -1.64
C THR A 86 -13.60 -9.21 -2.01
N LEU A 87 -13.32 -9.54 -3.27
CA LEU A 87 -13.35 -10.94 -3.72
C LEU A 87 -12.28 -11.78 -3.02
N LEU A 88 -11.08 -11.27 -2.87
CA LEU A 88 -10.01 -11.97 -2.19
C LEU A 88 -10.39 -12.28 -0.74
N ARG A 89 -11.03 -11.34 -0.07
CA ARG A 89 -11.49 -11.52 1.32
C ARG A 89 -12.60 -12.54 1.42
N LEU A 90 -13.59 -12.49 0.50
CA LEU A 90 -14.75 -13.38 0.54
C LEU A 90 -14.39 -14.81 0.14
N ILE A 91 -13.60 -15.00 -0.90
CA ILE A 91 -13.29 -16.32 -1.45
C ILE A 91 -12.18 -17.02 -0.66
N PHE A 92 -11.15 -16.31 -0.27
CA PHE A 92 -9.96 -16.88 0.37
C PHE A 92 -9.85 -16.57 1.87
N GLY A 93 -10.72 -15.73 2.41
CA GLY A 93 -10.63 -15.31 3.81
C GLY A 93 -9.41 -14.45 4.11
N TRP A 94 -8.78 -13.88 3.07
CA TRP A 94 -7.59 -13.05 3.23
C TRP A 94 -7.92 -11.71 3.87
N ARG A 95 -7.01 -11.22 4.69
CA ARG A 95 -7.08 -9.87 5.28
C ARG A 95 -5.69 -9.27 5.37
N PRO A 96 -5.54 -7.96 5.12
CA PRO A 96 -4.27 -7.30 5.39
C PRO A 96 -4.02 -7.26 6.90
N THR A 97 -2.79 -7.51 7.30
CA THR A 97 -2.41 -7.54 8.72
C THR A 97 -1.41 -6.47 9.11
N VAL A 98 -0.77 -5.84 8.14
CA VAL A 98 0.25 -4.82 8.38
C VAL A 98 -0.26 -3.46 7.92
N ASP A 99 -0.46 -2.54 8.86
CA ASP A 99 -0.79 -1.15 8.58
C ASP A 99 0.51 -0.36 8.37
N LEU A 100 0.49 0.55 7.38
CA LEU A 100 1.68 1.33 7.02
C LEU A 100 2.20 2.18 8.18
N GLU A 101 1.31 2.88 8.87
CA GLU A 101 1.70 3.74 9.99
C GLU A 101 2.33 2.93 11.11
N ASP A 102 1.74 1.80 11.48
CA ASP A 102 2.28 0.91 12.50
C ASP A 102 3.65 0.37 12.09
N TRP A 103 3.79 -0.01 10.83
CA TRP A 103 5.06 -0.51 10.32
C TRP A 103 6.16 0.56 10.39
N ILE A 104 5.86 1.79 9.96
CA ILE A 104 6.81 2.90 10.01
C ILE A 104 7.20 3.20 11.45
N ASN A 105 6.25 3.24 12.36
CA ASN A 105 6.50 3.50 13.78
C ASN A 105 7.38 2.44 14.44
N GLY A 106 7.35 1.22 13.92
CA GLY A 106 8.21 0.12 14.39
C GLY A 106 9.63 0.16 13.85
N GLN A 107 9.96 1.07 12.93
CA GLN A 107 11.29 1.17 12.35
C GLN A 107 12.14 2.21 13.07
N THR A 108 13.45 1.96 13.10
CA THR A 108 14.43 2.96 13.55
C THR A 108 14.87 3.77 12.34
N LEU A 109 14.36 4.99 12.23
CA LEU A 109 14.62 5.85 11.07
C LEU A 109 15.57 6.99 11.41
#